data_f047c2069efe1c78f70c63bbeeaa16be
#
_entry.id   f047c2069efe1c78f70c63bbeeaa16be
#
_cell.length_a   1.000
_cell.length_b   1.000
_cell.length_c   1.000
_cell.angle_alpha   90.00
_cell.angle_beta   90.00
_cell.angle_gamma   90.00
#
_symmetry.space_group_name_H-M   'P 1'
#
loop_
_entity.id
_entity.type
_entity.pdbx_description
1 polymer ?
#
loop_
_entity_poly.entity_id
_entity_poly.type
_entity_poly.pdbx_seq_one_letter_code
_entity_poly.pdbx_strand_id
1 'polypeptide(L)'
;MEIFTHLLLLSVLYMECLVGFTVNMIFLAAIFMKWKTQRSLPTCDKILSQLAISRGLYFFSVIMGNLIFHFFPWLLQNYIVLSIQYIQAMFMILISHWIAAILCVYYCVRIVTYNCALWVFLRSRISTLVPWLVAASVIVSLLSSLPLGWFGYDCKSQNISNYSAGSITGNGFVIVPNMDIWFLILILGSFPPFVIFCAANSLLIYFLLVHTKRMRNVTSQNLTSHFGALKSMSLFLVLQIMFYIFTSLSASGKFLRIKFVIPIYWIILCFFPLFHSFYLFFSSSDLRKILISKCLSFINCT
;
A
#
# COMPACT_ATOMS: atom_id res chain seq x y z
N MET A 1 24.05 5.37 23.08
CA MET A 1 23.73 5.94 21.75
C MET A 1 22.94 5.00 20.87
N GLU A 2 23.32 3.71 20.70
CA GLU A 2 22.61 2.72 19.86
C GLU A 2 21.14 2.49 20.29
N ILE A 3 20.86 2.32 21.59
CA ILE A 3 19.50 2.10 22.11
C ILE A 3 18.60 3.31 21.81
N PHE A 4 19.11 4.50 22.00
CA PHE A 4 18.38 5.74 21.73
C PHE A 4 18.01 5.86 20.23
N THR A 5 18.95 5.55 19.35
CA THR A 5 18.69 5.57 17.89
C THR A 5 17.64 4.53 17.49
N HIS A 6 17.69 3.33 18.08
CA HIS A 6 16.68 2.29 17.82
C HIS A 6 15.28 2.71 18.29
N LEU A 7 15.17 3.26 19.50
CA LEU A 7 13.91 3.77 20.03
C LEU A 7 13.34 4.93 19.17
N LEU A 8 14.23 5.83 18.70
CA LEU A 8 13.85 6.91 17.82
C LEU A 8 13.27 6.39 16.49
N LEU A 9 13.93 5.44 15.84
CA LEU A 9 13.46 4.85 14.58
C LEU A 9 12.12 4.13 14.78
N LEU A 10 11.95 3.41 15.87
CA LEU A 10 10.67 2.78 16.19
C LEU A 10 9.57 3.80 16.44
N SER A 11 9.84 4.88 17.16
CA SER A 11 8.85 5.94 17.38
C SER A 11 8.43 6.60 16.08
N VAL A 12 9.34 6.84 15.14
CA VAL A 12 9.04 7.33 13.79
C VAL A 12 8.14 6.35 13.06
N LEU A 13 8.46 5.05 13.06
CA LEU A 13 7.64 4.02 12.42
C LEU A 13 6.21 3.97 13.00
N TYR A 14 6.07 4.03 14.34
CA TYR A 14 4.76 4.06 14.98
C TYR A 14 3.95 5.29 14.59
N MET A 15 4.56 6.47 14.64
CA MET A 15 3.89 7.71 14.25
C MET A 15 3.45 7.68 12.80
N GLU A 16 4.30 7.20 11.91
CA GLU A 16 3.99 7.03 10.49
C GLU A 16 2.81 6.08 10.27
N CYS A 17 2.79 4.93 10.93
CA CYS A 17 1.70 3.97 10.83
C CYS A 17 0.39 4.51 11.41
N LEU A 18 0.42 5.21 12.54
CA LEU A 18 -0.75 5.86 13.14
C LEU A 18 -1.33 6.92 12.20
N VAL A 19 -0.49 7.76 11.64
CA VAL A 19 -0.91 8.78 10.66
C VAL A 19 -1.48 8.11 9.42
N GLY A 20 -0.82 7.05 8.90
CA GLY A 20 -1.28 6.30 7.74
C GLY A 20 -2.64 5.64 7.97
N PHE A 21 -2.82 5.00 9.12
CA PHE A 21 -4.11 4.44 9.52
C PHE A 21 -5.20 5.51 9.59
N THR A 22 -4.93 6.60 10.30
CA THR A 22 -5.88 7.71 10.51
C THR A 22 -6.32 8.34 9.18
N VAL A 23 -5.38 8.63 8.28
CA VAL A 23 -5.68 9.21 6.96
C VAL A 23 -6.59 8.29 6.14
N ASN A 24 -6.32 6.99 6.12
CA ASN A 24 -7.15 6.03 5.40
C ASN A 24 -8.54 5.88 6.04
N MET A 25 -8.66 5.95 7.37
CA MET A 25 -9.95 5.94 8.06
C MET A 25 -10.77 7.20 7.77
N ILE A 26 -10.15 8.38 7.77
CA ILE A 26 -10.80 9.65 7.39
C ILE A 26 -11.28 9.59 5.94
N PHE A 27 -10.46 9.03 5.05
CA PHE A 27 -10.82 8.87 3.64
C PHE A 27 -12.03 7.94 3.46
N LEU A 28 -12.07 6.82 4.18
CA LEU A 28 -13.22 5.91 4.19
C LEU A 28 -14.48 6.57 4.77
N ALA A 29 -14.34 7.33 5.85
CA ALA A 29 -15.45 8.07 6.45
C ALA A 29 -16.04 9.08 5.44
N ALA A 30 -15.20 9.79 4.69
CA ALA A 30 -15.65 10.72 3.66
C ALA A 30 -16.42 10.01 2.52
N ILE A 31 -15.92 8.85 2.04
CA ILE A 31 -16.60 8.03 1.03
C ILE A 31 -17.94 7.50 1.58
N PHE A 32 -17.97 7.03 2.82
CA PHE A 32 -19.19 6.55 3.48
C PHE A 32 -20.25 7.66 3.60
N MET A 33 -19.85 8.87 4.00
CA MET A 33 -20.75 10.02 4.03
C MET A 33 -21.29 10.37 2.65
N LYS A 34 -20.44 10.31 1.61
CA LYS A 34 -20.86 10.49 0.21
C LYS A 34 -21.90 9.44 -0.19
N TRP A 35 -21.66 8.18 0.14
CA TRP A 35 -22.61 7.10 -0.12
C TRP A 35 -23.96 7.32 0.58
N LYS A 36 -23.94 7.71 1.87
CA LYS A 36 -25.16 7.98 2.63
C LYS A 36 -25.99 9.10 2.01
N THR A 37 -25.34 10.12 1.45
CA THR A 37 -26.00 11.27 0.82
C THR A 37 -26.51 10.94 -0.58
N GLN A 38 -25.72 10.26 -1.41
CA GLN A 38 -26.03 10.02 -2.83
C GLN A 38 -26.71 8.66 -3.08
N ARG A 39 -26.77 7.77 -2.06
CA ARG A 39 -27.31 6.39 -2.14
C ARG A 39 -26.63 5.48 -3.16
N SER A 40 -25.68 5.99 -3.91
CA SER A 40 -24.87 5.24 -4.88
C SER A 40 -23.44 5.77 -4.89
N LEU A 41 -22.47 4.89 -5.19
CA LEU A 41 -21.07 5.27 -5.34
C LEU A 41 -20.62 5.06 -6.77
N PRO A 42 -19.96 6.04 -7.39
CA PRO A 42 -19.23 5.86 -8.64
C PRO A 42 -18.21 4.72 -8.52
N THR A 43 -17.93 4.04 -9.62
CA THR A 43 -16.98 2.91 -9.64
C THR A 43 -15.58 3.33 -9.15
N CYS A 44 -15.16 4.56 -9.48
CA CYS A 44 -13.92 5.12 -8.98
C CYS A 44 -13.85 5.14 -7.44
N ASP A 45 -14.91 5.64 -6.79
CA ASP A 45 -14.98 5.74 -5.33
C ASP A 45 -15.02 4.34 -4.67
N LYS A 46 -15.61 3.34 -5.34
CA LYS A 46 -15.56 1.94 -4.89
C LYS A 46 -14.13 1.39 -4.93
N ILE A 47 -13.35 1.67 -5.98
CA ILE A 47 -11.94 1.25 -6.06
C ILE A 47 -11.11 1.98 -5.00
N LEU A 48 -11.32 3.29 -4.84
CA LEU A 48 -10.65 4.09 -3.83
C LEU A 48 -10.95 3.63 -2.40
N SER A 49 -12.19 3.22 -2.11
CA SER A 49 -12.54 2.68 -0.79
C SER A 49 -11.80 1.38 -0.49
N GLN A 50 -11.71 0.48 -1.47
CA GLN A 50 -10.95 -0.77 -1.33
C GLN A 50 -9.46 -0.53 -1.13
N LEU A 51 -8.89 0.46 -1.84
CA LEU A 51 -7.51 0.88 -1.66
C LEU A 51 -7.27 1.42 -0.25
N ALA A 52 -8.17 2.25 0.27
CA ALA A 52 -8.08 2.79 1.61
C ALA A 52 -8.26 1.70 2.69
N ILE A 53 -9.15 0.72 2.48
CA ILE A 53 -9.32 -0.43 3.37
C ILE A 53 -8.02 -1.25 3.43
N SER A 54 -7.48 -1.64 2.28
CA SER A 54 -6.27 -2.47 2.24
C SER A 54 -5.07 -1.79 2.91
N ARG A 55 -4.91 -0.47 2.72
CA ARG A 55 -3.85 0.32 3.36
C ARG A 55 -4.09 0.54 4.85
N GLY A 56 -5.31 0.83 5.24
CA GLY A 56 -5.67 0.95 6.65
C GLY A 56 -5.36 -0.35 7.41
N LEU A 57 -5.77 -1.49 6.86
CA LEU A 57 -5.46 -2.81 7.43
C LEU A 57 -3.96 -3.12 7.43
N TYR A 58 -3.22 -2.70 6.40
CA TYR A 58 -1.76 -2.81 6.37
C TYR A 58 -1.11 -2.05 7.54
N PHE A 59 -1.42 -0.76 7.69
CA PHE A 59 -0.87 0.04 8.80
C PHE A 59 -1.28 -0.52 10.16
N PHE A 60 -2.52 -0.94 10.32
CA PHE A 60 -2.99 -1.60 11.54
C PHE A 60 -2.19 -2.88 11.82
N SER A 61 -1.95 -3.71 10.81
CA SER A 61 -1.14 -4.93 10.93
C SER A 61 0.30 -4.64 11.37
N VAL A 62 0.93 -3.60 10.82
CA VAL A 62 2.28 -3.18 11.21
C VAL A 62 2.30 -2.69 12.67
N ILE A 63 1.31 -1.90 13.08
CA ILE A 63 1.18 -1.45 14.49
C ILE A 63 1.03 -2.66 15.41
N MET A 64 0.12 -3.58 15.11
CA MET A 64 -0.12 -4.76 15.94
C MET A 64 1.10 -5.68 16.01
N GLY A 65 1.80 -5.89 14.89
CA GLY A 65 3.03 -6.68 14.84
C GLY A 65 4.13 -6.09 15.74
N ASN A 66 4.31 -4.78 15.68
CA ASN A 66 5.27 -4.09 16.55
C ASN A 66 4.87 -4.12 18.04
N LEU A 67 3.57 -3.97 18.35
CA LEU A 67 3.07 -4.12 19.72
C LEU A 67 3.32 -5.53 20.26
N ILE A 68 3.04 -6.57 19.47
CA ILE A 68 3.33 -7.95 19.84
C ILE A 68 4.83 -8.13 20.10
N PHE A 69 5.69 -7.57 19.23
CA PHE A 69 7.13 -7.64 19.38
C PHE A 69 7.63 -7.05 20.70
N HIS A 70 7.05 -5.93 21.13
CA HIS A 70 7.52 -5.23 22.33
C HIS A 70 6.89 -5.71 23.64
N PHE A 71 5.58 -6.00 23.62
CA PHE A 71 4.84 -6.33 24.85
C PHE A 71 4.67 -7.83 25.08
N PHE A 72 4.72 -8.63 24.01
CA PHE A 72 4.47 -10.07 24.07
C PHE A 72 5.57 -10.86 23.32
N PRO A 73 6.86 -10.67 23.64
CA PRO A 73 7.96 -11.30 22.90
C PRO A 73 7.90 -12.83 22.90
N TRP A 74 7.24 -13.44 23.89
CA TRP A 74 7.02 -14.90 23.92
C TRP A 74 6.11 -15.40 22.80
N LEU A 75 5.19 -14.58 22.29
CA LEU A 75 4.35 -14.93 21.14
C LEU A 75 5.16 -15.08 19.86
N LEU A 76 6.29 -14.40 19.75
CA LEU A 76 7.19 -14.49 18.59
C LEU A 76 7.95 -15.84 18.53
N GLN A 77 7.95 -16.60 19.62
CA GLN A 77 8.46 -17.97 19.62
C GLN A 77 7.44 -18.96 19.04
N ASN A 78 6.19 -18.52 18.85
CA ASN A 78 5.17 -19.31 18.23
C ASN A 78 5.20 -19.10 16.71
N TYR A 79 5.60 -20.12 15.97
CA TYR A 79 5.68 -20.15 14.53
C TYR A 79 4.36 -19.74 13.85
N ILE A 80 3.21 -20.18 14.39
CA ILE A 80 1.89 -19.90 13.81
C ILE A 80 1.58 -18.41 13.89
N VAL A 81 1.86 -17.75 15.03
CA VAL A 81 1.61 -16.31 15.23
C VAL A 81 2.45 -15.49 14.24
N LEU A 82 3.72 -15.82 14.13
CA LEU A 82 4.62 -15.17 13.18
C LEU A 82 4.16 -15.36 11.73
N SER A 83 3.83 -16.60 11.34
CA SER A 83 3.38 -16.92 9.99
C SER A 83 2.14 -16.12 9.62
N ILE A 84 1.14 -16.08 10.49
CA ILE A 84 -0.10 -15.30 10.27
C ILE A 84 0.23 -13.82 10.09
N GLN A 85 1.07 -13.25 10.95
CA GLN A 85 1.43 -11.83 10.90
C GLN A 85 2.13 -11.46 9.57
N TYR A 86 3.08 -12.28 9.12
CA TYR A 86 3.82 -12.00 7.89
C TYR A 86 2.99 -12.27 6.63
N ILE A 87 2.19 -13.34 6.59
CA ILE A 87 1.26 -13.61 5.49
C ILE A 87 0.26 -12.46 5.36
N GLN A 88 -0.33 -12.00 6.48
CA GLN A 88 -1.27 -10.91 6.48
C GLN A 88 -0.65 -9.59 5.98
N ALA A 89 0.55 -9.24 6.48
CA ALA A 89 1.24 -8.02 6.05
C ALA A 89 1.55 -8.07 4.55
N MET A 90 2.10 -9.19 4.05
CA MET A 90 2.39 -9.38 2.63
C MET A 90 1.13 -9.31 1.78
N PHE A 91 0.06 -9.99 2.19
CA PHE A 91 -1.22 -9.96 1.49
C PHE A 91 -1.75 -8.52 1.34
N MET A 92 -1.71 -7.72 2.43
CA MET A 92 -2.20 -6.33 2.39
C MET A 92 -1.35 -5.42 1.49
N ILE A 93 -0.03 -5.65 1.44
CA ILE A 93 0.84 -4.94 0.51
C ILE A 93 0.50 -5.29 -0.93
N LEU A 94 0.44 -6.59 -1.27
CA LEU A 94 0.21 -7.05 -2.63
C LEU A 94 -1.15 -6.61 -3.16
N ILE A 95 -2.22 -6.77 -2.37
CA ILE A 95 -3.56 -6.33 -2.79
C ILE A 95 -3.62 -4.81 -3.00
N SER A 96 -2.91 -4.02 -2.20
CA SER A 96 -2.81 -2.56 -2.41
C SER A 96 -2.19 -2.22 -3.77
N HIS A 97 -1.15 -2.95 -4.21
CA HIS A 97 -0.54 -2.76 -5.53
C HIS A 97 -1.50 -3.13 -6.67
N TRP A 98 -2.22 -4.25 -6.54
CA TRP A 98 -3.21 -4.67 -7.53
C TRP A 98 -4.36 -3.67 -7.65
N ILE A 99 -4.92 -3.20 -6.54
CA ILE A 99 -6.02 -2.21 -6.56
C ILE A 99 -5.55 -0.89 -7.16
N ALA A 100 -4.32 -0.44 -6.88
CA ALA A 100 -3.74 0.75 -7.49
C ALA A 100 -3.57 0.59 -9.03
N ALA A 101 -3.16 -0.61 -9.49
CA ALA A 101 -3.09 -0.90 -10.92
C ALA A 101 -4.49 -0.90 -11.57
N ILE A 102 -5.49 -1.50 -10.93
CA ILE A 102 -6.89 -1.47 -11.39
C ILE A 102 -7.41 -0.04 -11.49
N LEU A 103 -7.11 0.81 -10.51
CA LEU A 103 -7.47 2.23 -10.52
C LEU A 103 -6.87 2.95 -11.72
N CYS A 104 -5.59 2.72 -12.00
CA CYS A 104 -4.89 3.31 -13.14
C CYS A 104 -5.49 2.85 -14.47
N VAL A 105 -5.74 1.54 -14.62
CA VAL A 105 -6.42 0.97 -15.80
C VAL A 105 -7.82 1.57 -15.97
N TYR A 106 -8.58 1.70 -14.88
CA TYR A 106 -9.90 2.31 -14.90
C TYR A 106 -9.86 3.75 -15.42
N TYR A 107 -8.92 4.57 -14.90
CA TYR A 107 -8.74 5.94 -15.42
C TYR A 107 -8.29 5.95 -16.88
N CYS A 108 -7.35 5.08 -17.24
CA CYS A 108 -6.86 4.97 -18.61
C CYS A 108 -8.02 4.67 -19.59
N VAL A 109 -8.83 3.66 -19.30
CA VAL A 109 -9.96 3.26 -20.16
C VAL A 109 -11.04 4.33 -20.24
N ARG A 110 -11.26 5.10 -19.16
CA ARG A 110 -12.27 6.17 -19.12
C ARG A 110 -11.83 7.45 -19.84
N ILE A 111 -10.56 7.82 -19.72
CA ILE A 111 -10.04 9.09 -20.22
C ILE A 111 -9.56 8.94 -21.67
N VAL A 112 -8.83 7.88 -21.97
CA VAL A 112 -8.27 7.64 -23.31
C VAL A 112 -9.40 7.23 -24.28
N THR A 113 -9.40 7.84 -25.45
CA THR A 113 -10.37 7.53 -26.51
C THR A 113 -9.65 6.99 -27.74
N TYR A 114 -9.81 5.70 -27.99
CA TYR A 114 -9.39 5.05 -29.23
C TYR A 114 -10.57 4.53 -30.01
N ASN A 115 -10.54 4.68 -31.34
CA ASN A 115 -11.59 4.22 -32.25
C ASN A 115 -11.37 2.75 -32.68
N CYS A 116 -11.02 1.86 -31.73
CA CYS A 116 -10.96 0.43 -32.00
C CYS A 116 -12.07 -0.30 -31.22
N ALA A 117 -12.62 -1.36 -31.83
CA ALA A 117 -13.73 -2.12 -31.28
C ALA A 117 -13.45 -2.64 -29.87
N LEU A 118 -12.22 -3.12 -29.61
CA LEU A 118 -11.79 -3.61 -28.30
C LEU A 118 -11.86 -2.51 -27.25
N TRP A 119 -11.41 -1.30 -27.58
CA TRP A 119 -11.43 -0.18 -26.62
C TRP A 119 -12.85 0.27 -26.28
N VAL A 120 -13.71 0.36 -27.29
CA VAL A 120 -15.13 0.71 -27.10
C VAL A 120 -15.82 -0.33 -26.22
N PHE A 121 -15.58 -1.63 -26.48
CA PHE A 121 -16.09 -2.72 -25.66
C PHE A 121 -15.58 -2.61 -24.22
N LEU A 122 -14.27 -2.44 -24.01
CA LEU A 122 -13.69 -2.31 -22.68
C LEU A 122 -14.25 -1.11 -21.93
N ARG A 123 -14.39 0.05 -22.58
CA ARG A 123 -14.96 1.27 -22.01
C ARG A 123 -16.41 1.09 -21.54
N SER A 124 -17.21 0.34 -22.29
CA SER A 124 -18.61 0.07 -21.93
C SER A 124 -18.73 -0.91 -20.75
N ARG A 125 -17.79 -1.86 -20.61
CA ARG A 125 -17.84 -2.96 -19.64
C ARG A 125 -16.95 -2.77 -18.42
N ILE A 126 -16.05 -1.78 -18.40
CA ILE A 126 -15.03 -1.65 -17.34
C ILE A 126 -15.65 -1.57 -15.93
N SER A 127 -16.78 -0.87 -15.77
CA SER A 127 -17.45 -0.76 -14.46
C SER A 127 -18.02 -2.09 -13.96
N THR A 128 -18.40 -2.98 -14.86
CA THR A 128 -18.87 -4.35 -14.54
C THR A 128 -17.68 -5.30 -14.32
N LEU A 129 -16.55 -5.05 -14.98
CA LEU A 129 -15.34 -5.87 -14.85
C LEU A 129 -14.58 -5.58 -13.56
N VAL A 130 -14.63 -4.36 -13.04
CA VAL A 130 -13.87 -3.95 -11.82
C VAL A 130 -14.11 -4.89 -10.63
N PRO A 131 -15.33 -5.30 -10.23
CA PRO A 131 -15.51 -6.23 -9.11
C PRO A 131 -14.81 -7.57 -9.33
N TRP A 132 -14.83 -8.09 -10.55
CA TRP A 132 -14.14 -9.34 -10.91
C TRP A 132 -12.63 -9.20 -10.88
N LEU A 133 -12.08 -8.07 -11.36
CA LEU A 133 -10.66 -7.77 -11.28
C LEU A 133 -10.20 -7.66 -9.82
N VAL A 134 -11.01 -7.05 -8.96
CA VAL A 134 -10.71 -6.98 -7.52
C VAL A 134 -10.77 -8.37 -6.89
N ALA A 135 -11.77 -9.18 -7.18
CA ALA A 135 -11.85 -10.55 -6.67
C ALA A 135 -10.64 -11.39 -7.11
N ALA A 136 -10.25 -11.28 -8.38
CA ALA A 136 -9.05 -11.95 -8.91
C ALA A 136 -7.78 -11.45 -8.18
N SER A 137 -7.65 -10.15 -7.93
CA SER A 137 -6.49 -9.59 -7.22
C SER A 137 -6.41 -10.06 -5.76
N VAL A 138 -7.55 -10.27 -5.09
CA VAL A 138 -7.59 -10.88 -3.74
C VAL A 138 -7.03 -12.29 -3.78
N ILE A 139 -7.50 -13.11 -4.73
CA ILE A 139 -7.06 -14.52 -4.86
C ILE A 139 -5.56 -14.57 -5.18
N VAL A 140 -5.09 -13.79 -6.16
CA VAL A 140 -3.68 -13.77 -6.56
C VAL A 140 -2.79 -13.29 -5.41
N SER A 141 -3.18 -12.23 -4.71
CA SER A 141 -2.43 -11.71 -3.55
C SER A 141 -2.36 -12.71 -2.41
N LEU A 142 -3.46 -13.43 -2.14
CA LEU A 142 -3.50 -14.47 -1.11
C LEU A 142 -2.58 -15.63 -1.48
N LEU A 143 -2.72 -16.18 -2.69
CA LEU A 143 -1.88 -17.27 -3.15
C LEU A 143 -0.38 -16.91 -3.17
N SER A 144 -0.05 -15.67 -3.53
CA SER A 144 1.34 -15.19 -3.51
C SER A 144 1.91 -15.02 -2.10
N SER A 145 1.07 -14.72 -1.09
CA SER A 145 1.53 -14.53 0.29
C SER A 145 1.64 -15.81 1.10
N LEU A 146 0.88 -16.86 0.76
CA LEU A 146 0.86 -18.13 1.50
C LEU A 146 2.24 -18.81 1.65
N PRO A 147 3.15 -18.81 0.66
CA PRO A 147 4.46 -19.44 0.80
C PRO A 147 5.29 -18.92 1.97
N LEU A 148 5.05 -17.68 2.44
CA LEU A 148 5.71 -17.15 3.64
C LEU A 148 5.42 -17.98 4.90
N GLY A 149 4.29 -18.66 4.96
CA GLY A 149 3.96 -19.54 6.08
C GLY A 149 4.86 -20.75 6.21
N TRP A 150 5.49 -21.20 5.12
CA TRP A 150 6.35 -22.38 5.11
C TRP A 150 7.84 -22.05 4.95
N PHE A 151 8.15 -21.04 4.14
CA PHE A 151 9.52 -20.71 3.74
C PHE A 151 10.01 -19.38 4.32
N GLY A 152 9.15 -18.62 4.99
CA GLY A 152 9.47 -17.29 5.50
C GLY A 152 10.37 -17.27 6.73
N TYR A 153 10.80 -18.44 7.24
CA TYR A 153 11.55 -18.54 8.50
C TYR A 153 12.66 -19.54 8.45
N ASP A 154 13.77 -19.20 9.13
CA ASP A 154 14.90 -20.08 9.41
C ASP A 154 14.95 -20.36 10.91
N CYS A 155 15.17 -21.63 11.28
CA CYS A 155 15.47 -22.01 12.66
C CYS A 155 16.99 -21.95 12.87
N LYS A 156 17.47 -20.98 13.63
CA LYS A 156 18.88 -20.87 13.99
C LYS A 156 19.10 -21.35 15.41
N SER A 157 20.05 -22.28 15.57
CA SER A 157 20.55 -22.65 16.90
C SER A 157 21.40 -21.50 17.45
N GLN A 158 21.04 -20.97 18.60
CA GLN A 158 21.80 -19.95 19.31
C GLN A 158 22.41 -20.57 20.56
N ASN A 159 23.75 -20.60 20.61
CA ASN A 159 24.45 -20.90 21.86
C ASN A 159 24.21 -19.73 22.82
N ILE A 160 23.40 -19.95 23.84
CA ILE A 160 23.11 -18.97 24.90
C ILE A 160 24.32 -18.94 25.84
N SER A 161 25.43 -18.33 25.42
CA SER A 161 26.61 -18.14 26.27
C SER A 161 26.79 -16.74 26.86
N ASN A 162 25.82 -15.80 26.64
CA ASN A 162 25.98 -14.40 27.08
C ASN A 162 24.73 -13.79 27.73
N TYR A 163 24.13 -14.47 28.71
CA TYR A 163 23.30 -13.78 29.70
C TYR A 163 23.70 -14.23 31.09
N SER A 164 24.40 -13.34 31.79
CA SER A 164 24.78 -13.47 33.19
C SER A 164 23.52 -13.56 34.05
N ALA A 165 23.20 -14.72 34.54
CA ALA A 165 22.56 -15.09 35.80
C ALA A 165 21.87 -16.47 35.68
N GLY A 166 22.55 -17.51 36.18
CA GLY A 166 21.96 -18.83 36.40
C GLY A 166 22.13 -19.79 35.23
N SER A 167 23.08 -20.70 35.38
CA SER A 167 23.40 -21.82 34.50
C SER A 167 22.17 -22.61 34.05
N ILE A 168 21.71 -22.34 32.83
CA ILE A 168 20.96 -23.32 32.04
C ILE A 168 21.61 -23.34 30.66
N THR A 169 22.50 -24.33 30.46
CA THR A 169 23.00 -24.69 29.14
C THR A 169 21.88 -25.38 28.39
N GLY A 170 21.07 -24.61 27.67
CA GLY A 170 20.05 -25.11 26.76
C GLY A 170 20.36 -24.62 25.36
N ASN A 171 20.47 -25.52 24.38
CA ASN A 171 20.45 -25.15 22.97
C ASN A 171 19.07 -24.57 22.65
N GLY A 172 18.96 -23.26 22.64
CA GLY A 172 17.73 -22.57 22.26
C GLY A 172 17.64 -22.44 20.75
N PHE A 173 16.52 -22.83 20.16
CA PHE A 173 16.22 -22.52 18.77
C PHE A 173 15.53 -21.14 18.72
N VAL A 174 16.04 -20.23 17.88
CA VAL A 174 15.42 -18.94 17.61
C VAL A 174 14.87 -18.95 16.17
N ILE A 175 13.60 -18.61 16.05
CA ILE A 175 12.95 -18.45 14.76
C ILE A 175 13.33 -17.07 14.22
N VAL A 176 13.99 -17.04 13.07
CA VAL A 176 14.43 -15.80 12.42
C VAL A 176 13.73 -15.65 11.07
N PRO A 177 13.16 -14.48 10.74
CA PRO A 177 12.57 -14.26 9.43
C PRO A 177 13.60 -14.45 8.32
N ASN A 178 13.21 -15.19 7.27
CA ASN A 178 14.00 -15.31 6.05
C ASN A 178 13.69 -14.11 5.14
N MET A 179 14.51 -13.06 5.23
CA MET A 179 14.30 -11.83 4.49
C MET A 179 14.45 -12.02 2.98
N ASP A 180 15.27 -12.96 2.53
CA ASP A 180 15.48 -13.23 1.10
C ASP A 180 14.18 -13.76 0.46
N ILE A 181 13.52 -14.70 1.12
CA ILE A 181 12.22 -15.23 0.68
C ILE A 181 11.14 -14.13 0.74
N TRP A 182 11.16 -13.33 1.80
CA TRP A 182 10.21 -12.23 1.94
C TRP A 182 10.34 -11.22 0.79
N PHE A 183 11.56 -10.80 0.45
CA PHE A 183 11.83 -9.90 -0.68
C PHE A 183 11.48 -10.54 -2.02
N LEU A 184 11.81 -11.82 -2.21
CA LEU A 184 11.50 -12.55 -3.44
C LEU A 184 9.98 -12.56 -3.71
N ILE A 185 9.19 -12.92 -2.70
CA ILE A 185 7.73 -12.96 -2.81
C ILE A 185 7.17 -11.56 -3.05
N LEU A 186 7.70 -10.54 -2.35
CA LEU A 186 7.27 -9.16 -2.54
C LEU A 186 7.54 -8.67 -3.97
N ILE A 187 8.73 -8.92 -4.51
CA ILE A 187 9.10 -8.51 -5.86
C ILE A 187 8.26 -9.27 -6.89
N LEU A 188 8.21 -10.60 -6.82
CA LEU A 188 7.47 -11.40 -7.78
C LEU A 188 5.95 -11.14 -7.75
N GLY A 189 5.38 -10.99 -6.55
CA GLY A 189 3.95 -10.76 -6.38
C GLY A 189 3.50 -9.34 -6.79
N SER A 190 4.37 -8.34 -6.65
CA SER A 190 4.07 -6.95 -7.02
C SER A 190 4.51 -6.57 -8.44
N PHE A 191 5.37 -7.36 -9.10
CA PHE A 191 5.87 -7.05 -10.44
C PHE A 191 4.77 -7.04 -11.52
N PRO A 192 3.83 -8.02 -11.59
CA PRO A 192 2.76 -7.98 -12.59
C PRO A 192 1.87 -6.73 -12.48
N PRO A 193 1.33 -6.35 -11.30
CA PRO A 193 0.55 -5.13 -11.19
C PRO A 193 1.38 -3.87 -11.48
N PHE A 194 2.68 -3.88 -11.19
CA PHE A 194 3.57 -2.77 -11.55
C PHE A 194 3.68 -2.59 -13.06
N VAL A 195 3.91 -3.66 -13.82
CA VAL A 195 3.98 -3.60 -15.29
C VAL A 195 2.66 -3.09 -15.89
N ILE A 196 1.52 -3.61 -15.41
CA ILE A 196 0.19 -3.15 -15.83
C ILE A 196 0.01 -1.67 -15.51
N PHE A 197 0.43 -1.24 -14.32
CA PHE A 197 0.36 0.16 -13.89
C PHE A 197 1.21 1.06 -14.79
N CYS A 198 2.46 0.67 -15.07
CA CYS A 198 3.37 1.43 -15.95
C CYS A 198 2.78 1.58 -17.37
N ALA A 199 2.27 0.50 -17.94
CA ALA A 199 1.66 0.53 -19.27
C ALA A 199 0.43 1.45 -19.32
N ALA A 200 -0.50 1.31 -18.37
CA ALA A 200 -1.70 2.14 -18.30
C ALA A 200 -1.38 3.63 -18.05
N ASN A 201 -0.42 3.91 -17.17
CA ASN A 201 -0.02 5.29 -16.86
C ASN A 201 0.71 5.96 -18.02
N SER A 202 1.62 5.23 -18.69
CA SER A 202 2.32 5.74 -19.89
C SER A 202 1.33 6.06 -21.02
N LEU A 203 0.35 5.19 -21.23
CA LEU A 203 -0.69 5.42 -22.23
C LEU A 203 -1.55 6.66 -21.89
N LEU A 204 -1.90 6.81 -20.62
CA LEU A 204 -2.66 7.95 -20.11
C LEU A 204 -1.89 9.26 -20.28
N ILE A 205 -0.60 9.28 -19.91
CA ILE A 205 0.29 10.45 -20.06
C ILE A 205 0.40 10.82 -21.53
N TYR A 206 0.70 9.85 -22.41
CA TYR A 206 0.84 10.08 -23.83
C TYR A 206 -0.44 10.70 -24.43
N PHE A 207 -1.60 10.12 -24.15
CA PHE A 207 -2.88 10.63 -24.63
C PHE A 207 -3.14 12.06 -24.16
N LEU A 208 -2.93 12.35 -22.87
CA LEU A 208 -3.16 13.71 -22.34
C LEU A 208 -2.19 14.74 -22.90
N LEU A 209 -0.92 14.38 -23.11
CA LEU A 209 0.05 15.28 -23.75
C LEU A 209 -0.36 15.61 -25.19
N VAL A 210 -0.77 14.62 -25.98
CA VAL A 210 -1.24 14.81 -27.35
C VAL A 210 -2.53 15.65 -27.37
N HIS A 211 -3.49 15.34 -26.49
CA HIS A 211 -4.75 16.06 -26.38
C HIS A 211 -4.53 17.53 -25.97
N THR A 212 -3.66 17.80 -24.99
CA THR A 212 -3.34 19.15 -24.55
C THR A 212 -2.68 19.97 -25.66
N LYS A 213 -1.77 19.37 -26.44
CA LYS A 213 -1.16 20.04 -27.59
C LYS A 213 -2.20 20.46 -28.64
N ARG A 214 -3.22 19.61 -28.86
CA ARG A 214 -4.30 19.91 -29.83
C ARG A 214 -5.27 20.97 -29.31
N MET A 215 -5.54 20.98 -27.98
CA MET A 215 -6.54 21.87 -27.37
C MET A 215 -5.97 23.17 -26.81
N ARG A 216 -4.72 23.50 -27.07
CA ARG A 216 -4.05 24.72 -26.55
C ARG A 216 -4.78 26.02 -26.94
N ASN A 217 -5.71 25.96 -27.89
CA ASN A 217 -6.50 27.09 -28.39
C ASN A 217 -7.99 27.06 -27.96
N VAL A 218 -8.42 26.12 -27.13
CA VAL A 218 -9.83 25.98 -26.73
C VAL A 218 -9.96 25.76 -25.22
N THR A 219 -10.71 26.59 -24.58
CA THR A 219 -11.21 26.70 -23.19
C THR A 219 -10.79 25.66 -22.15
N SER A 220 -10.22 26.15 -21.04
CA SER A 220 -9.42 25.47 -20.00
C SER A 220 -10.18 24.74 -18.89
N GLN A 221 -11.50 24.77 -18.81
CA GLN A 221 -12.21 24.41 -17.56
C GLN A 221 -12.39 22.89 -17.31
N ASN A 222 -12.51 22.08 -18.35
CA ASN A 222 -12.67 20.61 -18.21
C ASN A 222 -11.33 19.86 -18.07
N LEU A 223 -10.22 20.51 -18.36
CA LEU A 223 -8.90 19.90 -18.29
C LEU A 223 -8.37 19.75 -16.85
N THR A 224 -8.76 20.61 -15.92
CA THR A 224 -8.20 20.67 -14.57
C THR A 224 -8.45 19.40 -13.74
N SER A 225 -9.64 18.79 -13.84
CA SER A 225 -9.94 17.54 -13.13
C SER A 225 -9.18 16.32 -13.67
N HIS A 226 -8.95 16.27 -14.98
CA HIS A 226 -8.16 15.21 -15.60
C HIS A 226 -6.66 15.34 -15.26
N PHE A 227 -6.14 16.57 -15.15
CA PHE A 227 -4.78 16.82 -14.70
C PHE A 227 -4.54 16.39 -13.24
N GLY A 228 -5.55 16.53 -12.37
CA GLY A 228 -5.45 16.03 -10.99
C GLY A 228 -5.23 14.52 -10.91
N ALA A 229 -6.02 13.75 -11.68
CA ALA A 229 -5.85 12.30 -11.76
C ALA A 229 -4.49 11.91 -12.35
N LEU A 230 -4.07 12.56 -13.44
CA LEU A 230 -2.77 12.33 -14.07
C LEU A 230 -1.62 12.59 -13.10
N LYS A 231 -1.64 13.74 -12.40
CA LYS A 231 -0.62 14.10 -11.41
C LYS A 231 -0.55 13.06 -10.28
N SER A 232 -1.72 12.55 -9.84
CA SER A 232 -1.79 11.48 -8.84
C SER A 232 -1.14 10.18 -9.33
N MET A 233 -1.47 9.76 -10.54
CA MET A 233 -0.95 8.51 -11.10
C MET A 233 0.55 8.61 -11.42
N SER A 234 1.01 9.75 -11.94
CA SER A 234 2.44 9.98 -12.20
C SER A 234 3.26 10.02 -10.91
N LEU A 235 2.75 10.66 -9.86
CA LEU A 235 3.39 10.64 -8.55
C LEU A 235 3.48 9.22 -7.99
N PHE A 236 2.39 8.46 -8.09
CA PHE A 236 2.40 7.06 -7.64
C PHE A 236 3.40 6.22 -8.44
N LEU A 237 3.54 6.46 -9.74
CA LEU A 237 4.56 5.77 -10.55
C LEU A 237 5.97 6.04 -10.04
N VAL A 238 6.30 7.30 -9.74
CA VAL A 238 7.62 7.66 -9.18
C VAL A 238 7.85 6.95 -7.84
N LEU A 239 6.86 7.01 -6.94
CA LEU A 239 6.93 6.31 -5.66
C LEU A 239 7.10 4.81 -5.83
N GLN A 240 6.41 4.20 -6.79
CA GLN A 240 6.49 2.78 -7.07
C GLN A 240 7.87 2.37 -7.62
N ILE A 241 8.45 3.16 -8.50
CA ILE A 241 9.81 2.94 -9.00
C ILE A 241 10.81 3.03 -7.85
N MET A 242 10.72 4.05 -7.01
CA MET A 242 11.58 4.20 -5.82
C MET A 242 11.43 3.00 -4.87
N PHE A 243 10.20 2.54 -4.63
CA PHE A 243 9.93 1.34 -3.85
C PHE A 243 10.67 0.12 -4.41
N TYR A 244 10.59 -0.14 -5.74
CA TYR A 244 11.28 -1.27 -6.36
C TYR A 244 12.80 -1.16 -6.27
N ILE A 245 13.36 0.02 -6.52
CA ILE A 245 14.80 0.27 -6.39
C ILE A 245 15.23 -0.04 -4.95
N PHE A 246 14.53 0.51 -3.97
CA PHE A 246 14.89 0.34 -2.57
C PHE A 246 14.76 -1.13 -2.11
N THR A 247 13.66 -1.81 -2.48
CA THR A 247 13.44 -3.22 -2.16
C THR A 247 14.51 -4.12 -2.79
N SER A 248 14.88 -3.86 -4.06
CA SER A 248 15.92 -4.61 -4.76
C SER A 248 17.31 -4.41 -4.13
N LEU A 249 17.62 -3.18 -3.73
CA LEU A 249 18.87 -2.88 -3.01
C LEU A 249 18.91 -3.59 -1.65
N SER A 250 17.80 -3.62 -0.92
CA SER A 250 17.68 -4.31 0.36
C SER A 250 17.82 -5.83 0.21
N ALA A 251 17.25 -6.40 -0.85
CA ALA A 251 17.37 -7.83 -1.17
C ALA A 251 18.80 -8.27 -1.52
N SER A 252 19.69 -7.35 -1.90
CA SER A 252 21.09 -7.68 -2.22
C SER A 252 21.93 -8.16 -1.00
N GLY A 253 21.33 -8.18 0.20
CA GLY A 253 21.93 -8.69 1.45
C GLY A 253 23.10 -7.86 2.01
N LYS A 254 23.69 -6.96 1.21
CA LYS A 254 24.83 -6.13 1.63
C LYS A 254 24.44 -5.11 2.70
N PHE A 255 23.21 -4.62 2.64
CA PHE A 255 22.68 -3.63 3.58
C PHE A 255 22.13 -4.24 4.87
N LEU A 256 21.63 -5.49 4.85
CA LEU A 256 21.01 -6.16 6.02
C LEU A 256 21.98 -6.43 7.17
N ARG A 257 23.29 -6.33 6.95
CA ARG A 257 24.31 -6.51 8.00
C ARG A 257 24.42 -5.33 8.96
N ILE A 258 23.78 -4.19 8.65
CA ILE A 258 23.81 -2.98 9.47
C ILE A 258 22.60 -3.03 10.41
N LYS A 259 22.81 -2.96 11.73
CA LYS A 259 21.78 -3.10 12.78
C LYS A 259 20.53 -2.21 12.60
N PHE A 260 20.68 -1.04 11.98
CA PHE A 260 19.60 -0.06 11.80
C PHE A 260 18.86 -0.16 10.46
N VAL A 261 19.30 -1.00 9.55
CA VAL A 261 18.72 -1.08 8.20
C VAL A 261 17.31 -1.65 8.21
N ILE A 262 17.03 -2.62 9.08
CA ILE A 262 15.68 -3.23 9.15
C ILE A 262 14.61 -2.21 9.56
N PRO A 263 14.76 -1.45 10.67
CA PRO A 263 13.80 -0.39 11.01
C PRO A 263 13.65 0.69 9.92
N ILE A 264 14.76 1.12 9.33
CA ILE A 264 14.74 2.11 8.22
C ILE A 264 14.00 1.54 7.01
N TYR A 265 14.19 0.26 6.70
CA TYR A 265 13.48 -0.41 5.62
C TYR A 265 11.96 -0.38 5.86
N TRP A 266 11.47 -0.70 7.06
CA TRP A 266 10.06 -0.66 7.39
C TRP A 266 9.48 0.77 7.31
N ILE A 267 10.22 1.79 7.77
CA ILE A 267 9.83 3.20 7.62
C ILE A 267 9.66 3.54 6.14
N ILE A 268 10.64 3.25 5.30
CA ILE A 268 10.55 3.53 3.86
C ILE A 268 9.40 2.76 3.22
N LEU A 269 9.19 1.49 3.59
CA LEU A 269 8.10 0.67 3.07
C LEU A 269 6.71 1.25 3.41
N CYS A 270 6.54 1.79 4.63
CA CYS A 270 5.31 2.46 5.07
C CYS A 270 5.13 3.84 4.43
N PHE A 271 6.23 4.54 4.13
CA PHE A 271 6.18 5.88 3.55
C PHE A 271 5.45 5.95 2.21
N PHE A 272 5.67 4.97 1.32
CA PHE A 272 5.07 4.98 -0.02
C PHE A 272 3.53 4.94 -0.01
N PRO A 273 2.87 3.98 0.67
CA PRO A 273 1.42 3.95 0.75
C PRO A 273 0.85 5.14 1.53
N LEU A 274 1.56 5.62 2.57
CA LEU A 274 1.18 6.80 3.33
C LEU A 274 1.11 8.04 2.44
N PHE A 275 2.22 8.35 1.76
CA PHE A 275 2.32 9.56 0.94
C PHE A 275 1.30 9.55 -0.20
N HIS A 276 1.09 8.41 -0.84
CA HIS A 276 0.06 8.29 -1.88
C HIS A 276 -1.36 8.44 -1.31
N SER A 277 -1.66 7.92 -0.11
CA SER A 277 -2.97 8.11 0.54
C SER A 277 -3.24 9.58 0.85
N PHE A 278 -2.24 10.29 1.37
CA PHE A 278 -2.31 11.75 1.56
C PHE A 278 -2.64 12.46 0.25
N TYR A 279 -1.88 12.14 -0.80
CA TYR A 279 -2.07 12.78 -2.08
C TYR A 279 -3.46 12.54 -2.66
N LEU A 280 -3.97 11.31 -2.60
CA LEU A 280 -5.34 10.98 -3.05
C LEU A 280 -6.39 11.77 -2.27
N PHE A 281 -6.23 11.87 -0.96
CA PHE A 281 -7.14 12.63 -0.12
C PHE A 281 -7.16 14.12 -0.49
N PHE A 282 -5.98 14.73 -0.62
CA PHE A 282 -5.85 16.14 -0.98
C PHE A 282 -6.24 16.45 -2.43
N SER A 283 -6.10 15.48 -3.33
CA SER A 283 -6.53 15.62 -4.74
C SER A 283 -8.05 15.52 -4.91
N SER A 284 -8.76 14.85 -4.00
CA SER A 284 -10.22 14.66 -4.06
C SER A 284 -10.97 15.87 -3.49
N SER A 285 -11.23 16.90 -4.31
CA SER A 285 -11.94 18.12 -3.90
C SER A 285 -13.34 17.84 -3.32
N ASP A 286 -14.08 16.90 -3.93
CA ASP A 286 -15.44 16.55 -3.52
C ASP A 286 -15.47 15.91 -2.12
N LEU A 287 -14.56 14.99 -1.83
CA LEU A 287 -14.47 14.32 -0.53
C LEU A 287 -14.08 15.31 0.57
N ARG A 288 -13.16 16.23 0.27
CA ARG A 288 -12.79 17.30 1.22
C ARG A 288 -13.96 18.22 1.53
N LYS A 289 -14.73 18.67 0.51
CA LYS A 289 -15.90 19.51 0.71
C LYS A 289 -16.95 18.85 1.58
N ILE A 290 -17.23 17.56 1.35
CA ILE A 290 -18.19 16.79 2.15
C ILE A 290 -17.74 16.70 3.60
N LEU A 291 -16.45 16.41 3.84
CA LEU A 291 -15.90 16.31 5.18
C LEU A 291 -15.99 17.67 5.92
N ILE A 292 -15.53 18.75 5.29
CA ILE A 292 -15.54 20.10 5.87
C ILE A 292 -16.97 20.53 6.18
N SER A 293 -17.91 20.35 5.25
CA SER A 293 -19.32 20.69 5.45
C SER A 293 -19.94 19.98 6.64
N LYS A 294 -19.63 18.68 6.83
CA LYS A 294 -20.14 17.89 7.95
C LYS A 294 -19.46 18.26 9.28
N CYS A 295 -18.15 18.51 9.28
CA CYS A 295 -17.45 19.01 10.48
C CYS A 295 -18.03 20.36 10.93
N LEU A 296 -18.26 21.28 10.00
CA LEU A 296 -18.86 22.57 10.31
C LEU A 296 -20.30 22.44 10.83
N SER A 297 -21.11 21.55 10.25
CA SER A 297 -22.48 21.30 10.73
C SER A 297 -22.49 20.70 12.13
N PHE A 298 -21.51 19.86 12.47
CA PHE A 298 -21.39 19.30 13.82
C PHE A 298 -20.99 20.36 14.85
N ILE A 299 -20.04 21.24 14.51
CA ILE A 299 -19.59 22.34 15.38
C ILE A 299 -20.72 23.36 15.61
N ASN A 300 -21.57 23.62 14.62
CA ASN A 300 -22.70 24.54 14.73
C ASN A 300 -23.92 23.94 15.46
N CYS A 301 -23.93 22.63 15.73
CA CYS A 301 -24.98 21.95 16.50
C CYS A 301 -24.59 21.72 17.99
N THR A 302 -23.33 21.96 18.35
CA THR A 302 -22.84 22.00 19.73
C THR A 302 -22.79 23.43 20.22
#